data_9d4bdc95ddd53ac22a77de9bc473f370
#
_entry.id   9d4bdc95ddd53ac22a77de9bc473f370
#
_cell.length_a   1.000
_cell.length_b   1.000
_cell.length_c   1.000
_cell.angle_alpha   90.00
_cell.angle_beta   90.00
_cell.angle_gamma   90.00
#
_symmetry.space_group_name_H-M   'P 1'
#
loop_
_entity.id
_entity.type
_entity.pdbx_description
1 polymer ?
#
loop_
_entity_poly.entity_id
_entity_poly.type
_entity_poly.pdbx_seq_one_letter_code
_entity_poly.pdbx_strand_id
1 'polypeptide(L)'
;KRNLWEREIEQVDFLDLRLGVGTTELKGKIGVPEEHFSLKDDALLKEVYKVGAESRVLENVPVPLNFVQKNISAIIGTASNKKQFIEGLVLQMITYHSYEDLKIVVLTNEQNAEKWEYLKVAPHTWNDNKTFRYFATNLDEAKEISLELEKEMQNRKFVESNDKRELSSDDYHKYRP
;
A
#
# COMPACT_ATOMS: atom_id res chain seq x y z
N LYS A 1 -19.92 -9.54 -6.76
CA LYS A 1 -18.79 -9.34 -7.69
C LYS A 1 -17.61 -8.88 -6.84
N ARG A 2 -16.52 -9.62 -6.80
CA ARG A 2 -15.26 -9.11 -6.29
C ARG A 2 -14.65 -8.30 -7.42
N ASN A 3 -14.42 -7.03 -7.19
CA ASN A 3 -13.76 -6.16 -8.15
C ASN A 3 -12.25 -6.38 -8.01
N LEU A 4 -11.63 -6.78 -9.11
CA LEU A 4 -10.19 -6.79 -9.25
C LEU A 4 -9.76 -5.34 -9.51
N TRP A 5 -8.61 -4.91 -8.94
CA TRP A 5 -8.04 -3.57 -9.14
C TRP A 5 -9.01 -2.43 -8.77
N GLU A 6 -9.60 -2.54 -7.58
CA GLU A 6 -10.57 -1.55 -7.10
C GLU A 6 -9.93 -0.34 -6.41
N ARG A 7 -8.61 -0.39 -6.14
CA ARG A 7 -7.88 0.69 -5.48
C ARG A 7 -7.06 1.48 -6.48
N GLU A 8 -7.51 2.70 -6.72
CA GLU A 8 -6.88 3.65 -7.62
C GLU A 8 -5.85 4.50 -6.87
N ILE A 9 -4.85 5.03 -7.59
CA ILE A 9 -3.74 5.81 -7.03
C ILE A 9 -4.20 7.07 -6.26
N GLU A 10 -5.39 7.58 -6.55
CA GLU A 10 -5.96 8.77 -5.91
C GLU A 10 -6.65 8.46 -4.57
N GLN A 11 -6.90 7.21 -4.29
CA GLN A 11 -7.62 6.79 -3.08
C GLN A 11 -6.70 6.81 -1.87
N VAL A 12 -7.29 7.16 -0.72
CA VAL A 12 -6.56 7.27 0.56
C VAL A 12 -5.98 5.92 1.00
N ASP A 13 -6.61 4.83 0.59
CA ASP A 13 -6.22 3.45 0.92
C ASP A 13 -5.36 2.78 -0.16
N PHE A 14 -4.84 3.57 -1.14
CA PHE A 14 -3.85 3.07 -2.09
C PHE A 14 -2.63 2.54 -1.35
N LEU A 15 -2.23 1.31 -1.64
CA LEU A 15 -1.16 0.57 -0.97
C LEU A 15 -1.33 0.41 0.56
N ASP A 16 -2.56 0.50 1.08
CA ASP A 16 -2.89 0.05 2.42
C ASP A 16 -3.01 -1.48 2.42
N LEU A 17 -1.98 -2.17 2.86
CA LEU A 17 -1.95 -3.63 2.88
C LEU A 17 -2.17 -4.16 4.30
N ARG A 18 -3.01 -5.18 4.41
CA ARG A 18 -3.27 -5.85 5.68
C ARG A 18 -2.05 -6.68 6.09
N LEU A 19 -1.48 -6.36 7.24
CA LEU A 19 -0.39 -7.14 7.84
C LEU A 19 -0.89 -8.36 8.61
N GLY A 20 -2.07 -8.25 9.22
CA GLY A 20 -2.63 -9.31 10.06
C GLY A 20 -3.90 -8.86 10.75
N VAL A 21 -4.19 -9.52 11.88
CA VAL A 21 -5.26 -9.16 12.80
C VAL A 21 -4.63 -8.77 14.14
N GLY A 22 -5.09 -7.71 14.73
CA GLY A 22 -4.55 -7.19 15.98
C GLY A 22 -5.45 -6.15 16.60
N THR A 23 -4.84 -5.31 17.40
CA THR A 23 -5.51 -4.24 18.12
C THR A 23 -5.08 -2.89 17.52
N THR A 24 -6.03 -2.00 17.29
CA THR A 24 -5.77 -0.66 16.76
C THR A 24 -6.68 0.37 17.43
N GLU A 25 -6.28 1.63 17.41
CA GLU A 25 -7.13 2.72 17.88
C GLU A 25 -8.24 3.02 16.87
N LEU A 26 -9.41 3.33 17.38
CA LEU A 26 -10.53 3.80 16.55
C LEU A 26 -10.20 5.18 15.99
N LYS A 27 -10.04 5.29 14.67
CA LYS A 27 -9.76 6.56 13.99
C LYS A 27 -10.98 7.50 13.91
N GLY A 28 -12.16 7.02 14.29
CA GLY A 28 -13.41 7.81 14.29
C GLY A 28 -13.47 8.81 15.43
N LYS A 29 -14.01 9.99 15.17
CA LYS A 29 -14.35 10.95 16.23
C LYS A 29 -15.73 10.58 16.80
N ILE A 30 -15.76 10.23 18.08
CA ILE A 30 -17.01 10.08 18.82
C ILE A 30 -17.30 11.41 19.49
N GLY A 31 -18.36 12.09 19.05
CA GLY A 31 -18.82 13.31 19.69
C GLY A 31 -19.57 12.95 20.98
N VAL A 32 -19.15 13.53 22.08
CA VAL A 32 -19.86 13.48 23.36
C VAL A 32 -20.39 14.87 23.62
N PRO A 33 -21.65 15.02 24.10
CA PRO A 33 -22.19 16.34 24.46
C PRO A 33 -21.28 17.06 25.45
N GLU A 34 -21.21 18.39 25.38
CA GLU A 34 -20.47 19.18 26.36
C GLU A 34 -21.14 19.08 27.74
N GLU A 35 -20.34 18.98 28.80
CA GLU A 35 -20.86 19.00 30.17
C GLU A 35 -21.43 20.38 30.48
N HIS A 36 -22.74 20.43 30.64
CA HIS A 36 -23.42 21.62 31.17
C HIS A 36 -23.85 21.39 32.61
N PHE A 37 -23.66 22.40 33.45
CA PHE A 37 -24.17 22.35 34.80
C PHE A 37 -25.68 22.24 34.79
N SER A 38 -26.21 21.13 35.33
CA SER A 38 -27.64 20.87 35.46
C SER A 38 -28.00 20.56 36.93
N LEU A 39 -29.05 21.19 37.44
CA LEU A 39 -29.59 20.88 38.75
C LEU A 39 -30.36 19.56 38.78
N LYS A 40 -30.69 18.99 37.60
CA LYS A 40 -31.33 17.68 37.49
C LYS A 40 -30.31 16.63 37.20
N ASP A 41 -30.29 15.57 37.98
CA ASP A 41 -29.45 14.42 37.80
C ASP A 41 -30.01 13.58 36.63
N ASP A 42 -29.31 13.58 35.49
CA ASP A 42 -29.69 12.80 34.31
C ASP A 42 -28.81 11.55 34.22
N ALA A 43 -29.39 10.41 34.57
CA ALA A 43 -28.72 9.12 34.59
C ALA A 43 -28.27 8.68 33.19
N LEU A 44 -29.04 9.03 32.12
CA LEU A 44 -28.70 8.71 30.75
C LEU A 44 -27.48 9.52 30.28
N LEU A 45 -27.42 10.80 30.65
CA LEU A 45 -26.28 11.65 30.31
C LEU A 45 -24.99 11.15 30.97
N LYS A 46 -25.05 10.69 32.21
CA LYS A 46 -23.91 10.07 32.90
C LYS A 46 -23.40 8.81 32.18
N GLU A 47 -24.32 7.97 31.70
CA GLU A 47 -23.91 6.79 30.90
C GLU A 47 -23.28 7.20 29.57
N VAL A 48 -23.75 8.24 28.90
CA VAL A 48 -23.13 8.76 27.67
C VAL A 48 -21.68 9.23 27.93
N TYR A 49 -21.45 9.97 29.02
CA TYR A 49 -20.09 10.38 29.39
C TYR A 49 -19.19 9.20 29.74
N LYS A 50 -19.73 8.21 30.44
CA LYS A 50 -18.99 6.99 30.77
C LYS A 50 -18.56 6.23 29.52
N VAL A 51 -19.47 6.00 28.58
CA VAL A 51 -19.17 5.36 27.28
C VAL A 51 -18.18 6.22 26.47
N GLY A 52 -18.32 7.54 26.51
CA GLY A 52 -17.39 8.46 25.85
C GLY A 52 -15.97 8.46 26.42
N ALA A 53 -15.82 8.07 27.69
CA ALA A 53 -14.55 7.96 28.37
C ALA A 53 -13.87 6.58 28.21
N GLU A 54 -14.59 5.58 27.71
CA GLU A 54 -14.04 4.24 27.49
C GLU A 54 -12.93 4.24 26.45
N SER A 55 -12.04 3.26 26.55
CA SER A 55 -10.93 3.09 25.61
C SER A 55 -11.44 2.90 24.18
N ARG A 56 -10.93 3.71 23.26
CA ARG A 56 -11.27 3.65 21.83
C ARG A 56 -10.38 2.66 21.08
N VAL A 57 -10.25 1.47 21.64
CA VAL A 57 -9.41 0.41 21.10
C VAL A 57 -10.30 -0.65 20.47
N LEU A 58 -9.99 -0.99 19.22
CA LEU A 58 -10.62 -2.08 18.49
C LEU A 58 -9.73 -3.32 18.56
N GLU A 59 -10.27 -4.42 19.05
CA GLU A 59 -9.59 -5.70 19.13
C GLU A 59 -10.02 -6.62 17.98
N ASN A 60 -9.12 -7.54 17.58
CA ASN A 60 -9.36 -8.53 16.52
C ASN A 60 -9.77 -7.93 15.17
N VAL A 61 -9.24 -6.77 14.84
CA VAL A 61 -9.48 -6.09 13.57
C VAL A 61 -8.29 -6.20 12.63
N PRO A 62 -8.48 -6.08 11.31
CA PRO A 62 -7.38 -6.00 10.37
C PRO A 62 -6.47 -4.79 10.68
N VAL A 63 -5.17 -5.04 10.78
CA VAL A 63 -4.16 -3.99 10.97
C VAL A 63 -3.49 -3.72 9.62
N PRO A 64 -3.77 -2.56 8.99
CA PRO A 64 -3.13 -2.18 7.74
C PRO A 64 -1.81 -1.45 7.97
N LEU A 65 -0.95 -1.49 6.96
CA LEU A 65 0.22 -0.63 6.81
C LEU A 65 0.13 0.07 5.46
N ASN A 66 0.25 1.40 5.46
CA ASN A 66 0.31 2.18 4.22
C ASN A 66 1.75 2.22 3.70
N PHE A 67 1.99 1.61 2.54
CA PHE A 67 3.32 1.52 1.93
C PHE A 67 3.71 2.81 1.20
N VAL A 68 2.76 3.69 0.85
CA VAL A 68 3.08 5.02 0.31
C VAL A 68 3.76 5.87 1.37
N GLN A 69 3.30 5.78 2.64
CA GLN A 69 3.89 6.54 3.75
C GLN A 69 5.18 5.90 4.30
N LYS A 70 5.41 4.62 4.01
CA LYS A 70 6.54 3.84 4.52
C LYS A 70 7.44 3.43 3.36
N ASN A 71 8.30 4.35 2.93
CA ASN A 71 9.20 4.17 1.78
C ASN A 71 10.16 2.98 1.93
N ILE A 72 10.54 2.63 3.16
CA ILE A 72 11.41 1.50 3.45
C ILE A 72 10.80 0.70 4.60
N SER A 73 10.64 -0.60 4.39
CA SER A 73 10.15 -1.54 5.40
C SER A 73 11.01 -2.80 5.40
N ALA A 74 11.25 -3.36 6.58
CA ALA A 74 12.01 -4.59 6.75
C ALA A 74 11.16 -5.67 7.43
N ILE A 75 11.25 -6.91 6.92
CA ILE A 75 10.57 -8.07 7.49
C ILE A 75 11.62 -9.01 8.08
N ILE A 76 11.56 -9.17 9.40
CA ILE A 76 12.49 -10.02 10.16
C ILE A 76 11.72 -11.25 10.69
N GLY A 77 12.29 -12.44 10.53
CA GLY A 77 11.67 -13.68 10.97
C GLY A 77 12.35 -14.91 10.39
N THR A 78 11.76 -16.09 10.63
CA THR A 78 12.23 -17.36 10.03
C THR A 78 11.99 -17.35 8.51
N ALA A 79 12.78 -18.13 7.76
CA ALA A 79 12.69 -18.15 6.30
C ALA A 79 11.29 -18.52 5.77
N SER A 80 10.64 -19.53 6.40
CA SER A 80 9.29 -19.97 6.02
C SER A 80 8.23 -18.90 6.28
N ASN A 81 8.21 -18.34 7.50
CA ASN A 81 7.21 -17.34 7.88
C ASN A 81 7.36 -16.04 7.07
N LYS A 82 8.61 -15.63 6.81
CA LYS A 82 8.87 -14.45 5.96
C LYS A 82 8.31 -14.64 4.56
N LYS A 83 8.56 -15.81 3.95
CA LYS A 83 8.09 -16.10 2.59
C LYS A 83 6.57 -16.00 2.52
N GLN A 84 5.87 -16.71 3.39
CA GLN A 84 4.40 -16.73 3.45
C GLN A 84 3.80 -15.32 3.65
N PHE A 85 4.42 -14.54 4.53
CA PHE A 85 3.99 -13.17 4.80
C PHE A 85 4.16 -12.26 3.59
N ILE A 86 5.33 -12.30 2.93
CA ILE A 86 5.61 -11.50 1.73
C ILE A 86 4.69 -11.92 0.57
N GLU A 87 4.48 -13.22 0.37
CA GLU A 87 3.53 -13.71 -0.64
C GLU A 87 2.12 -13.15 -0.41
N GLY A 88 1.67 -13.12 0.85
CA GLY A 88 0.38 -12.53 1.21
C GLY A 88 0.28 -11.04 0.91
N LEU A 89 1.36 -10.28 1.12
CA LEU A 89 1.41 -8.85 0.77
C LEU A 89 1.42 -8.64 -0.74
N VAL A 90 2.24 -9.39 -1.45
CA VAL A 90 2.34 -9.28 -2.92
C VAL A 90 1.02 -9.67 -3.59
N LEU A 91 0.33 -10.71 -3.10
CA LEU A 91 -1.01 -11.07 -3.60
C LEU A 91 -2.02 -9.95 -3.38
N GLN A 92 -1.98 -9.26 -2.24
CA GLN A 92 -2.84 -8.09 -2.01
C GLN A 92 -2.50 -6.97 -3.00
N MET A 93 -1.21 -6.68 -3.24
CA MET A 93 -0.77 -5.69 -4.22
C MET A 93 -1.34 -5.99 -5.61
N ILE A 94 -1.15 -7.20 -6.10
CA ILE A 94 -1.60 -7.63 -7.44
C ILE A 94 -3.13 -7.66 -7.55
N THR A 95 -3.83 -7.96 -6.46
CA THR A 95 -5.28 -8.10 -6.47
C THR A 95 -6.00 -6.77 -6.39
N TYR A 96 -5.48 -5.85 -5.58
CA TYR A 96 -6.18 -4.59 -5.31
C TYR A 96 -5.78 -3.47 -6.26
N HIS A 97 -4.58 -3.51 -6.84
CA HIS A 97 -4.05 -2.42 -7.67
C HIS A 97 -3.86 -2.88 -9.11
N SER A 98 -4.12 -1.97 -10.05
CA SER A 98 -3.84 -2.20 -11.47
C SER A 98 -2.33 -2.26 -11.72
N TYR A 99 -1.93 -3.05 -12.71
CA TYR A 99 -0.54 -3.06 -13.20
C TYR A 99 -0.15 -1.75 -13.93
N GLU A 100 -1.11 -0.90 -14.24
CA GLU A 100 -0.87 0.45 -14.76
C GLU A 100 -0.46 1.41 -13.64
N ASP A 101 -1.07 1.26 -12.45
CA ASP A 101 -0.82 2.11 -11.28
C ASP A 101 0.35 1.60 -10.42
N LEU A 102 0.59 0.29 -10.41
CA LEU A 102 1.59 -0.34 -9.56
C LEU A 102 2.49 -1.29 -10.33
N LYS A 103 3.78 -1.00 -10.33
CA LYS A 103 4.83 -1.91 -10.80
C LYS A 103 5.56 -2.55 -9.62
N ILE A 104 5.91 -3.81 -9.78
CA ILE A 104 6.61 -4.62 -8.78
C ILE A 104 7.96 -5.02 -9.33
N VAL A 105 9.03 -4.61 -8.67
CA VAL A 105 10.40 -4.99 -8.98
C VAL A 105 10.84 -6.07 -8.02
N VAL A 106 11.33 -7.18 -8.53
CA VAL A 106 11.83 -8.31 -7.73
C VAL A 106 13.34 -8.45 -7.95
N LEU A 107 14.10 -8.23 -6.89
CA LEU A 107 15.53 -8.47 -6.87
C LEU A 107 15.82 -9.64 -5.91
N THR A 108 16.33 -10.72 -6.44
CA THR A 108 16.63 -11.93 -5.66
C THR A 108 17.98 -12.51 -6.09
N ASN A 109 18.35 -13.65 -5.57
CA ASN A 109 19.52 -14.40 -6.02
C ASN A 109 19.09 -15.72 -6.68
N GLU A 110 19.97 -16.37 -7.42
CA GLU A 110 19.71 -17.62 -8.11
C GLU A 110 19.17 -18.73 -7.20
N GLN A 111 19.69 -18.81 -5.98
CA GLN A 111 19.28 -19.81 -4.99
C GLN A 111 17.81 -19.66 -4.51
N ASN A 112 17.28 -18.45 -4.57
CA ASN A 112 15.93 -18.15 -4.14
C ASN A 112 14.99 -17.82 -5.30
N ALA A 113 15.50 -17.79 -6.55
CA ALA A 113 14.73 -17.42 -7.73
C ALA A 113 13.44 -18.25 -7.89
N GLU A 114 13.54 -19.56 -7.72
CA GLU A 114 12.41 -20.50 -7.83
C GLU A 114 11.23 -20.11 -6.90
N LYS A 115 11.54 -19.59 -5.71
CA LYS A 115 10.51 -19.21 -4.74
C LYS A 115 9.62 -18.06 -5.20
N TRP A 116 10.11 -17.24 -6.13
CA TRP A 116 9.45 -16.02 -6.62
C TRP A 116 9.08 -16.10 -8.10
N GLU A 117 9.32 -17.25 -8.75
CA GLU A 117 9.14 -17.41 -10.18
C GLU A 117 7.69 -17.17 -10.64
N TYR A 118 6.72 -17.45 -9.78
CA TYR A 118 5.32 -17.17 -10.04
C TYR A 118 5.02 -15.70 -10.34
N LEU A 119 5.86 -14.78 -9.83
CA LEU A 119 5.71 -13.34 -10.11
C LEU A 119 6.05 -12.98 -11.57
N LYS A 120 6.79 -13.83 -12.26
CA LYS A 120 7.10 -13.62 -13.69
C LYS A 120 5.86 -13.62 -14.59
N VAL A 121 4.76 -14.23 -14.15
CA VAL A 121 3.50 -14.23 -14.91
C VAL A 121 2.60 -13.04 -14.59
N ALA A 122 2.89 -12.33 -13.48
CA ALA A 122 2.12 -11.17 -13.09
C ALA A 122 2.40 -9.96 -14.01
N PRO A 123 1.39 -9.28 -14.55
CA PRO A 123 1.60 -8.11 -15.41
C PRO A 123 2.30 -6.97 -14.70
N HIS A 124 2.24 -6.90 -13.37
CA HIS A 124 2.90 -5.90 -12.53
C HIS A 124 4.43 -5.95 -12.59
N THR A 125 5.02 -7.08 -12.99
CA THR A 125 6.47 -7.22 -13.13
C THR A 125 6.99 -6.94 -14.54
N TRP A 126 6.15 -6.38 -15.40
CA TRP A 126 6.49 -5.99 -16.75
C TRP A 126 6.41 -4.48 -16.93
N ASN A 127 7.26 -3.95 -17.82
CA ASN A 127 7.06 -2.60 -18.32
C ASN A 127 5.79 -2.53 -19.17
N ASP A 128 5.34 -1.32 -19.50
CA ASP A 128 4.07 -1.10 -20.21
C ASP A 128 4.01 -1.80 -21.58
N ASN A 129 5.13 -1.83 -22.27
CA ASN A 129 5.24 -2.46 -23.59
C ASN A 129 5.43 -3.99 -23.53
N LYS A 130 5.55 -4.57 -22.33
CA LYS A 130 5.82 -6.00 -22.09
C LYS A 130 7.08 -6.53 -22.78
N THR A 131 8.05 -5.65 -22.96
CA THR A 131 9.35 -5.97 -23.58
C THR A 131 10.44 -6.22 -22.54
N PHE A 132 10.26 -5.70 -21.33
CA PHE A 132 11.21 -5.78 -20.22
C PHE A 132 10.52 -6.25 -18.94
N ARG A 133 11.18 -7.13 -18.21
CA ARG A 133 10.66 -7.71 -16.98
C ARG A 133 11.45 -7.22 -15.78
N TYR A 134 10.75 -6.73 -14.76
CA TYR A 134 11.34 -6.27 -13.51
C TYR A 134 11.62 -7.43 -12.53
N PHE A 135 12.41 -8.39 -12.98
CA PHE A 135 12.77 -9.57 -12.19
C PHE A 135 14.25 -9.91 -12.42
N ALA A 136 15.08 -9.75 -11.39
CA ALA A 136 16.52 -10.03 -11.44
C ALA A 136 16.92 -11.13 -10.44
N THR A 137 17.78 -12.03 -10.90
CA THR A 137 18.37 -13.12 -10.10
C THR A 137 19.86 -12.97 -9.91
N ASN A 138 20.48 -12.07 -10.67
CA ASN A 138 21.90 -11.79 -10.64
C ASN A 138 22.16 -10.28 -10.75
N LEU A 139 23.43 -9.90 -10.60
CA LEU A 139 23.83 -8.50 -10.57
C LEU A 139 23.67 -7.79 -11.91
N ASP A 140 23.86 -8.48 -13.01
CA ASP A 140 23.78 -7.85 -14.34
C ASP A 140 22.34 -7.54 -14.71
N GLU A 141 21.40 -8.47 -14.46
CA GLU A 141 19.97 -8.20 -14.57
C GLU A 141 19.52 -7.06 -13.64
N ALA A 142 20.04 -7.01 -12.41
CA ALA A 142 19.73 -5.92 -11.47
C ALA A 142 20.22 -4.56 -11.96
N LYS A 143 21.38 -4.49 -12.64
CA LYS A 143 21.88 -3.26 -13.26
C LYS A 143 20.97 -2.80 -14.42
N GLU A 144 20.51 -3.74 -15.26
CA GLU A 144 19.59 -3.41 -16.34
C GLU A 144 18.27 -2.85 -15.80
N ILE A 145 17.71 -3.45 -14.74
CA ILE A 145 16.53 -2.93 -14.05
C ILE A 145 16.80 -1.53 -13.49
N SER A 146 17.96 -1.30 -12.87
CA SER A 146 18.33 0.01 -12.31
C SER A 146 18.35 1.09 -13.39
N LEU A 147 18.90 0.79 -14.57
CA LEU A 147 18.91 1.73 -15.70
C LEU A 147 17.50 2.05 -16.20
N GLU A 148 16.63 1.06 -16.26
CA GLU A 148 15.23 1.27 -16.67
C GLU A 148 14.46 2.10 -15.65
N LEU A 149 14.65 1.83 -14.36
CA LEU A 149 14.05 2.63 -13.28
C LEU A 149 14.57 4.08 -13.28
N GLU A 150 15.85 4.28 -13.57
CA GLU A 150 16.43 5.63 -13.67
C GLU A 150 15.77 6.43 -14.80
N LYS A 151 15.53 5.83 -15.96
CA LYS A 151 14.80 6.47 -17.07
C LYS A 151 13.38 6.83 -16.64
N GLU A 152 12.69 5.92 -15.98
CA GLU A 152 11.33 6.16 -15.49
C GLU A 152 11.28 7.31 -14.47
N MET A 153 12.23 7.35 -13.53
CA MET A 153 12.35 8.45 -12.57
C MET A 153 12.67 9.80 -13.24
N GLN A 154 13.48 9.79 -14.30
CA GLN A 154 13.76 11.00 -15.07
C GLN A 154 12.50 11.49 -15.80
N ASN A 155 11.71 10.58 -16.36
CA ASN A 155 10.44 10.90 -17.00
C ASN A 155 9.46 11.53 -16.01
N ARG A 156 9.34 10.98 -14.81
CA ARG A 156 8.48 11.52 -13.74
C ARG A 156 8.91 12.92 -13.32
N LYS A 157 10.21 13.15 -13.11
CA LYS A 157 10.75 14.48 -12.79
C LYS A 157 10.49 15.51 -13.92
N PHE A 158 10.59 15.08 -15.17
CA PHE A 158 10.30 15.93 -16.32
C PHE A 158 8.84 16.37 -16.32
N VAL A 159 7.92 15.46 -16.05
CA VAL A 159 6.49 15.76 -15.97
C VAL A 159 6.17 16.68 -14.79
N GLU A 160 6.81 16.48 -13.65
CA GLU A 160 6.64 17.32 -12.46
C GLU A 160 7.15 18.75 -12.67
N SER A 161 8.24 18.91 -13.43
CA SER A 161 8.87 20.22 -13.72
C SER A 161 8.18 21.02 -14.80
N ASN A 162 7.46 20.37 -15.69
CA ASN A 162 6.69 21.05 -16.75
C ASN A 162 5.31 21.42 -16.23
N ASP A 163 4.95 22.69 -16.46
CA ASP A 163 3.72 23.29 -15.94
C ASP A 163 2.50 22.44 -16.34
N LYS A 164 1.66 22.12 -15.34
CA LYS A 164 0.46 21.27 -15.42
C LYS A 164 -0.52 21.62 -16.56
N ARG A 165 -0.29 22.73 -17.27
CA ARG A 165 -1.15 23.23 -18.35
C ARG A 165 -0.91 22.59 -19.71
N GLU A 166 0.22 21.92 -19.91
CA GLU A 166 0.62 21.38 -21.23
C GLU A 166 0.52 19.85 -21.32
N LEU A 167 0.27 19.17 -20.20
CA LEU A 167 0.16 17.70 -20.15
C LEU A 167 -1.28 17.24 -20.39
N SER A 168 -1.45 16.22 -21.19
CA SER A 168 -2.74 15.54 -21.29
C SER A 168 -3.12 14.90 -19.95
N SER A 169 -4.42 14.73 -19.70
CA SER A 169 -4.91 14.04 -18.51
C SER A 169 -4.25 12.67 -18.31
N ASP A 170 -4.06 11.93 -19.41
CA ASP A 170 -3.47 10.59 -19.41
C ASP A 170 -1.99 10.60 -19.04
N ASP A 171 -1.21 11.59 -19.50
CA ASP A 171 0.19 11.73 -19.15
C ASP A 171 0.37 12.09 -17.68
N TYR A 172 -0.51 12.93 -17.13
CA TYR A 172 -0.47 13.29 -15.72
C TYR A 172 -0.75 12.11 -14.78
N HIS A 173 -1.68 11.23 -15.15
CA HIS A 173 -1.98 10.03 -14.37
C HIS A 173 -0.84 8.99 -14.44
N LYS A 174 -0.18 8.88 -15.58
CA LYS A 174 0.89 7.92 -15.82
C LYS A 174 2.17 8.21 -15.02
N TYR A 175 2.47 9.46 -14.76
CA TYR A 175 3.75 9.90 -14.18
C TYR A 175 3.61 10.60 -12.81
N ARG A 176 2.57 10.33 -12.09
CA ARG A 176 2.43 10.83 -10.71
C ARG A 176 3.60 10.36 -9.83
N PRO A 177 4.17 11.27 -9.00
CA PRO A 177 5.21 10.93 -8.03
C PRO A 177 4.70 10.00 -6.93
#